data_82d36bb621eab22b1f188147772470da
#
_entry.id   82d36bb621eab22b1f188147772470da
#
_cell.length_a   1.000
_cell.length_b   1.000
_cell.length_c   1.000
_cell.angle_alpha   90.00
_cell.angle_beta   90.00
_cell.angle_gamma   90.00
#
_symmetry.space_group_name_H-M   'P 1'
#
loop_
_entity.id
_entity.type
_entity.pdbx_description
1 polymer ?
#
loop_
_entity_poly.entity_id
_entity_poly.type
_entity_poly.pdbx_seq_one_letter_code
_entity_poly.pdbx_strand_id
1 'polypeptide(L)'
;MLKLILKNLWARRRRNGWLLAELIIVGVISWVILDPVIVLTHDRHIPMGYDVDRLCLISLGALQPQAPGYDEQVQDSVMMMNGYLNMVRRVCDFEGVELTTPVLGFCYPNSEGNGNNELIAEGDTLKHPVMFMNFLPHTNFFETYGFCPGKGRSLEQLSDYDYTQNDIVLSENTAQNIFGTVNVEGKRCVRYHNQDTTYLPVIGTVGTFKAYSDWRPSPVYFSPLLVVD
;
A
#
# COMPACT_ATOMS: atom_id res chain seq x y z
N MET A 1 45.39 36.17 -16.59
CA MET A 1 45.14 35.81 -15.17
C MET A 1 44.91 34.33 -14.97
N LEU A 2 44.00 33.67 -15.68
CA LEU A 2 43.68 32.22 -15.50
C LEU A 2 44.90 31.29 -15.60
N LYS A 3 45.80 31.49 -16.59
CA LYS A 3 47.03 30.72 -16.77
C LYS A 3 47.98 30.81 -15.57
N LEU A 4 48.04 31.96 -14.91
CA LEU A 4 48.90 32.20 -13.74
C LEU A 4 48.33 31.50 -12.50
N ILE A 5 47.02 31.49 -12.34
CA ILE A 5 46.31 30.80 -11.29
C ILE A 5 46.52 29.26 -11.42
N LEU A 6 46.33 28.73 -12.67
CA LEU A 6 46.57 27.32 -12.96
C LEU A 6 48.01 26.88 -12.71
N LYS A 7 49.00 27.73 -13.09
CA LYS A 7 50.41 27.45 -12.83
C LYS A 7 50.78 27.44 -11.34
N ASN A 8 50.17 28.33 -10.53
CA ASN A 8 50.32 28.36 -9.10
C ASN A 8 49.65 27.14 -8.40
N LEU A 9 48.45 26.74 -8.89
CA LEU A 9 47.76 25.55 -8.42
C LEU A 9 48.61 24.30 -8.69
N TRP A 10 49.20 24.16 -9.88
CA TRP A 10 50.03 23.05 -10.28
C TRP A 10 51.35 22.97 -9.47
N ALA A 11 52.00 24.13 -9.20
CA ALA A 11 53.23 24.21 -8.40
C ALA A 11 53.01 23.73 -6.95
N ARG A 12 51.82 23.90 -6.41
CA ARG A 12 51.46 23.48 -5.03
C ARG A 12 50.56 22.24 -5.02
N ARG A 13 50.64 21.38 -6.03
CA ARG A 13 49.73 20.23 -6.28
C ARG A 13 49.60 19.28 -5.10
N ARG A 14 50.66 19.03 -4.33
CA ARG A 14 50.55 18.11 -3.17
C ARG A 14 49.67 18.67 -2.05
N ARG A 15 49.82 19.95 -1.72
CA ARG A 15 48.97 20.62 -0.69
C ARG A 15 47.56 20.86 -1.18
N ASN A 16 47.42 21.30 -2.43
CA ASN A 16 46.13 21.53 -3.04
C ASN A 16 45.38 20.23 -3.32
N GLY A 17 46.11 19.13 -3.62
CA GLY A 17 45.51 17.80 -3.77
C GLY A 17 44.91 17.26 -2.47
N TRP A 18 45.56 17.51 -1.32
CA TRP A 18 45.04 17.15 -0.01
C TRP A 18 43.75 17.92 0.31
N LEU A 19 43.74 19.25 0.13
CA LEU A 19 42.58 20.09 0.32
C LEU A 19 41.43 19.68 -0.60
N LEU A 20 41.73 19.34 -1.87
CA LEU A 20 40.72 18.84 -2.81
C LEU A 20 40.13 17.51 -2.34
N ALA A 21 40.97 16.60 -1.84
CA ALA A 21 40.49 15.33 -1.29
C ALA A 21 39.58 15.53 -0.07
N GLU A 22 39.95 16.41 0.86
CA GLU A 22 39.08 16.78 1.99
C GLU A 22 37.75 17.35 1.53
N LEU A 23 37.78 18.25 0.54
CA LEU A 23 36.57 18.89 0.02
C LEU A 23 35.64 17.88 -0.68
N ILE A 24 36.21 16.92 -1.40
CA ILE A 24 35.46 15.82 -2.01
C ILE A 24 34.84 14.94 -0.92
N ILE A 25 35.61 14.56 0.10
CA ILE A 25 35.09 13.74 1.21
C ILE A 25 33.95 14.45 1.92
N VAL A 26 34.13 15.72 2.29
CA VAL A 26 33.08 16.53 2.92
C VAL A 26 31.86 16.65 2.01
N GLY A 27 32.07 16.85 0.71
CA GLY A 27 30.98 16.92 -0.27
C GLY A 27 30.18 15.61 -0.36
N VAL A 28 30.87 14.47 -0.41
CA VAL A 28 30.24 13.15 -0.43
C VAL A 28 29.46 12.88 0.86
N ILE A 29 30.08 13.14 2.03
CA ILE A 29 29.40 12.97 3.32
C ILE A 29 28.17 13.87 3.42
N SER A 30 28.30 15.14 3.03
CA SER A 30 27.18 16.07 3.02
C SER A 30 26.04 15.61 2.10
N TRP A 31 26.38 15.08 0.93
CA TRP A 31 25.39 14.53 0.01
C TRP A 31 24.65 13.33 0.61
N VAL A 32 25.38 12.36 1.16
CA VAL A 32 24.80 11.16 1.79
C VAL A 32 23.84 11.50 2.95
N ILE A 33 24.09 12.62 3.65
CA ILE A 33 23.23 13.08 4.75
C ILE A 33 22.03 13.89 4.21
N LEU A 34 22.27 14.78 3.27
CA LEU A 34 21.23 15.71 2.78
C LEU A 34 20.22 15.04 1.86
N ASP A 35 20.66 14.12 1.01
CA ASP A 35 19.77 13.45 0.05
C ASP A 35 18.61 12.71 0.73
N PRO A 36 18.81 11.83 1.73
CA PRO A 36 17.70 11.20 2.47
C PRO A 36 16.78 12.21 3.16
N VAL A 37 17.32 13.29 3.71
CA VAL A 37 16.51 14.32 4.37
C VAL A 37 15.58 15.02 3.38
N ILE A 38 16.12 15.36 2.20
CA ILE A 38 15.33 16.00 1.13
C ILE A 38 14.24 15.04 0.62
N VAL A 39 14.62 13.78 0.35
CA VAL A 39 13.69 12.75 -0.14
C VAL A 39 12.58 12.49 0.88
N LEU A 40 12.92 12.24 2.15
CA LEU A 40 11.93 12.00 3.20
C LEU A 40 11.01 13.20 3.41
N THR A 41 11.57 14.41 3.37
CA THR A 41 10.76 15.63 3.52
C THR A 41 9.80 15.78 2.35
N HIS A 42 10.27 15.55 1.12
CA HIS A 42 9.42 15.57 -0.06
C HIS A 42 8.32 14.49 0.02
N ASP A 43 8.70 13.25 0.35
CA ASP A 43 7.78 12.12 0.37
C ASP A 43 6.71 12.28 1.46
N ARG A 44 7.01 12.92 2.59
CA ARG A 44 6.02 13.25 3.63
C ARG A 44 4.95 14.24 3.17
N HIS A 45 5.26 15.11 2.23
CA HIS A 45 4.31 16.11 1.70
C HIS A 45 3.39 15.55 0.61
N ILE A 46 3.65 14.35 0.09
CA ILE A 46 2.75 13.70 -0.86
C ILE A 46 1.48 13.29 -0.11
N PRO A 47 0.28 13.64 -0.60
CA PRO A 47 -0.98 13.25 0.03
C PRO A 47 -1.08 11.72 0.18
N MET A 48 -1.75 11.26 1.25
CA MET A 48 -1.96 9.83 1.49
C MET A 48 -2.81 9.17 0.41
N GLY A 49 -3.73 9.93 -0.21
CA GLY A 49 -4.65 9.42 -1.23
C GLY A 49 -5.89 8.72 -0.65
N TYR A 50 -6.03 8.74 0.67
CA TYR A 50 -7.20 8.32 1.42
C TYR A 50 -7.35 9.20 2.68
N ASP A 51 -8.52 9.17 3.33
CA ASP A 51 -8.80 10.00 4.51
C ASP A 51 -8.14 9.38 5.75
N VAL A 52 -7.14 10.05 6.32
CA VAL A 52 -6.45 9.61 7.55
C VAL A 52 -6.92 10.33 8.79
N ASP A 53 -7.53 11.51 8.64
CA ASP A 53 -7.83 12.41 9.78
C ASP A 53 -9.06 11.91 10.58
N ARG A 54 -9.94 11.14 9.92
CA ARG A 54 -11.18 10.63 10.51
C ARG A 54 -11.19 9.11 10.69
N LEU A 55 -10.09 8.42 10.37
CA LEU A 55 -9.98 6.99 10.55
C LEU A 55 -9.54 6.62 11.96
N CYS A 56 -10.23 5.67 12.57
CA CYS A 56 -9.87 5.07 13.83
C CYS A 56 -9.78 3.54 13.66
N LEU A 57 -8.66 2.95 14.02
CA LEU A 57 -8.48 1.50 14.03
C LEU A 57 -8.83 0.94 15.41
N ILE A 58 -9.83 0.07 15.48
CA ILE A 58 -10.18 -0.67 16.69
C ILE A 58 -9.63 -2.09 16.53
N SER A 59 -8.63 -2.43 17.35
CA SER A 59 -8.06 -3.78 17.37
C SER A 59 -8.82 -4.65 18.34
N LEU A 60 -9.30 -5.79 17.85
CA LEU A 60 -9.95 -6.82 18.68
C LEU A 60 -8.99 -8.00 18.80
N GLY A 61 -8.79 -8.48 20.02
CA GLY A 61 -7.98 -9.65 20.31
C GLY A 61 -8.84 -10.77 20.92
N ALA A 62 -8.53 -12.02 20.59
CA ALA A 62 -9.09 -13.16 21.30
C ALA A 62 -8.62 -13.16 22.75
N LEU A 63 -9.52 -13.49 23.68
CA LEU A 63 -9.17 -13.67 25.09
C LEU A 63 -8.18 -14.83 25.23
N GLN A 64 -7.18 -14.64 26.05
CA GLN A 64 -6.25 -15.73 26.38
C GLN A 64 -6.89 -16.72 27.36
N PRO A 65 -6.47 -18.00 27.35
CA PRO A 65 -7.06 -19.04 28.23
C PRO A 65 -7.10 -18.70 29.73
N GLN A 66 -6.21 -17.80 30.17
CA GLN A 66 -6.15 -17.37 31.58
C GLN A 66 -6.95 -16.09 31.85
N ALA A 67 -7.55 -15.49 30.83
CA ALA A 67 -8.30 -14.25 30.99
C ALA A 67 -9.67 -14.50 31.64
N PRO A 68 -10.14 -13.60 32.53
CA PRO A 68 -11.48 -13.67 33.03
C PRO A 68 -12.51 -13.62 31.92
N GLY A 69 -13.46 -14.56 31.88
CA GLY A 69 -14.47 -14.63 30.82
C GLY A 69 -14.04 -15.42 29.58
N TYR A 70 -12.88 -16.09 29.62
CA TYR A 70 -12.51 -17.03 28.58
C TYR A 70 -13.47 -18.22 28.54
N ASP A 71 -13.99 -18.51 27.36
CA ASP A 71 -14.84 -19.67 27.09
C ASP A 71 -14.31 -20.39 25.86
N GLU A 72 -13.88 -21.63 26.02
CA GLU A 72 -13.29 -22.43 24.95
C GLU A 72 -14.32 -22.72 23.84
N GLN A 73 -15.60 -22.77 24.13
CA GLN A 73 -16.65 -23.02 23.14
C GLN A 73 -16.85 -21.82 22.21
N VAL A 74 -16.50 -20.61 22.65
CA VAL A 74 -16.58 -19.37 21.84
C VAL A 74 -15.36 -19.19 20.92
N GLN A 75 -14.34 -20.04 21.07
CA GLN A 75 -13.12 -19.98 20.24
C GLN A 75 -13.26 -20.70 18.89
N ASP A 76 -14.42 -21.26 18.59
CA ASP A 76 -14.70 -21.75 17.25
C ASP A 76 -14.64 -20.61 16.22
N SER A 77 -13.97 -20.85 15.08
CA SER A 77 -13.70 -19.83 14.05
C SER A 77 -14.95 -19.14 13.54
N VAL A 78 -16.06 -19.89 13.41
CA VAL A 78 -17.35 -19.36 12.94
C VAL A 78 -17.98 -18.46 14.01
N MET A 79 -17.95 -18.88 15.29
CA MET A 79 -18.46 -18.04 16.38
C MET A 79 -17.65 -16.78 16.58
N MET A 80 -16.33 -16.85 16.46
CA MET A 80 -15.45 -15.69 16.52
C MET A 80 -15.74 -14.71 15.39
N MET A 81 -15.90 -15.19 14.14
CA MET A 81 -16.22 -14.36 12.99
C MET A 81 -17.60 -13.69 13.18
N ASN A 82 -18.61 -14.43 13.59
CA ASN A 82 -19.93 -13.85 13.86
C ASN A 82 -19.90 -12.82 15.00
N GLY A 83 -19.14 -13.08 16.06
CA GLY A 83 -18.89 -12.14 17.15
C GLY A 83 -18.24 -10.86 16.66
N TYR A 84 -17.22 -10.98 15.79
CA TYR A 84 -16.53 -9.87 15.16
C TYR A 84 -17.45 -9.03 14.28
N LEU A 85 -18.21 -9.63 13.37
CA LEU A 85 -19.17 -8.94 12.51
C LEU A 85 -20.29 -8.25 13.32
N ASN A 86 -20.76 -8.87 14.39
CA ASN A 86 -21.72 -8.25 15.31
C ASN A 86 -21.13 -7.04 16.04
N MET A 87 -19.85 -7.09 16.40
CA MET A 87 -19.14 -5.94 16.98
C MET A 87 -19.03 -4.80 15.97
N VAL A 88 -18.65 -5.09 14.72
CA VAL A 88 -18.57 -4.09 13.63
C VAL A 88 -19.93 -3.40 13.47
N ARG A 89 -21.05 -4.14 13.43
CA ARG A 89 -22.40 -3.56 13.37
C ARG A 89 -22.71 -2.65 14.57
N ARG A 90 -22.36 -3.09 15.78
CA ARG A 90 -22.57 -2.29 16.98
C ARG A 90 -21.75 -0.99 16.98
N VAL A 91 -20.52 -1.03 16.47
CA VAL A 91 -19.69 0.18 16.32
C VAL A 91 -20.33 1.15 15.33
N CYS A 92 -20.93 0.64 14.25
CA CYS A 92 -21.65 1.46 13.28
C CYS A 92 -22.85 2.21 13.89
N ASP A 93 -23.47 1.67 14.92
CA ASP A 93 -24.62 2.27 15.59
C ASP A 93 -24.25 3.40 16.59
N PHE A 94 -22.95 3.64 16.84
CA PHE A 94 -22.53 4.72 17.73
C PHE A 94 -22.66 6.09 17.06
N GLU A 95 -23.14 7.07 17.83
CA GLU A 95 -23.24 8.45 17.40
C GLU A 95 -21.83 8.99 17.01
N GLY A 96 -21.72 9.56 15.81
CA GLY A 96 -20.48 10.09 15.26
C GLY A 96 -19.64 9.09 14.45
N VAL A 97 -20.07 7.83 14.33
CA VAL A 97 -19.50 6.86 13.40
C VAL A 97 -20.29 6.91 12.09
N GLU A 98 -19.64 7.31 11.01
CA GLU A 98 -20.29 7.41 9.69
C GLU A 98 -20.27 6.07 8.97
N LEU A 99 -19.12 5.41 8.94
CA LEU A 99 -18.90 4.13 8.25
C LEU A 99 -17.96 3.24 9.07
N THR A 100 -18.11 1.96 8.92
CA THR A 100 -17.20 0.96 9.48
C THR A 100 -16.90 -0.11 8.47
N THR A 101 -15.66 -0.62 8.50
CA THR A 101 -15.26 -1.78 7.71
C THR A 101 -14.40 -2.71 8.53
N PRO A 102 -14.65 -4.02 8.49
CA PRO A 102 -13.75 -4.98 9.09
C PRO A 102 -12.47 -5.09 8.25
N VAL A 103 -11.32 -5.16 8.92
CA VAL A 103 -10.05 -5.51 8.30
C VAL A 103 -9.52 -6.77 8.95
N LEU A 104 -9.21 -7.76 8.15
CA LEU A 104 -8.71 -9.05 8.61
C LEU A 104 -7.21 -9.19 8.30
N GLY A 105 -6.47 -9.69 9.27
CA GLY A 105 -5.03 -9.85 9.14
C GLY A 105 -4.29 -8.51 9.19
N PHE A 106 -3.19 -8.42 8.44
CA PHE A 106 -2.27 -7.28 8.47
C PHE A 106 -2.08 -6.61 7.10
N CYS A 107 -2.93 -6.92 6.12
CA CYS A 107 -2.78 -6.47 4.73
C CYS A 107 -3.80 -5.36 4.42
N TYR A 108 -3.67 -4.20 5.05
CA TYR A 108 -4.49 -3.01 4.83
C TYR A 108 -3.61 -1.74 4.83
N PRO A 109 -4.12 -0.59 4.38
CA PRO A 109 -3.33 0.65 4.36
C PRO A 109 -2.72 0.99 5.71
N ASN A 110 -1.43 1.34 5.71
CA ASN A 110 -0.62 1.66 6.89
C ASN A 110 -0.44 0.51 7.90
N SER A 111 -0.64 -0.74 7.48
CA SER A 111 -0.33 -1.92 8.30
C SER A 111 1.09 -2.43 8.02
N GLU A 112 1.69 -3.13 8.97
CA GLU A 112 3.05 -3.68 8.83
C GLU A 112 3.11 -4.98 8.02
N GLY A 113 1.96 -5.57 7.68
CA GLY A 113 1.85 -6.91 7.11
C GLY A 113 1.61 -6.98 5.60
N ASN A 114 1.71 -5.86 4.87
CA ASN A 114 1.47 -5.85 3.44
C ASN A 114 2.51 -6.71 2.69
N GLY A 115 2.03 -7.68 1.94
CA GLY A 115 2.87 -8.57 1.16
C GLY A 115 3.19 -8.01 -0.23
N ASN A 116 4.22 -8.57 -0.86
CA ASN A 116 4.61 -8.24 -2.22
C ASN A 116 4.38 -9.44 -3.14
N ASN A 117 3.84 -9.17 -4.32
CA ASN A 117 3.65 -10.13 -5.40
C ASN A 117 4.19 -9.56 -6.71
N GLU A 118 4.30 -10.40 -7.72
CA GLU A 118 4.57 -9.98 -9.10
C GLU A 118 3.31 -10.17 -9.93
N LEU A 119 2.88 -9.12 -10.62
CA LEU A 119 1.80 -9.18 -11.60
C LEU A 119 2.33 -8.92 -13.00
N ILE A 120 1.69 -9.55 -13.98
CA ILE A 120 2.01 -9.44 -15.39
C ILE A 120 0.71 -9.15 -16.13
N ALA A 121 0.71 -8.26 -17.13
CA ALA A 121 -0.44 -8.12 -18.01
C ALA A 121 -0.65 -9.42 -18.81
N GLU A 122 -1.90 -9.84 -19.01
CA GLU A 122 -2.17 -10.98 -19.86
C GLU A 122 -1.61 -10.78 -21.26
N GLY A 123 -0.81 -11.73 -21.73
CA GLY A 123 -0.13 -11.64 -23.02
C GLY A 123 1.22 -10.93 -23.04
N ASP A 124 1.67 -10.41 -21.88
CA ASP A 124 2.99 -9.82 -21.70
C ASP A 124 3.93 -10.77 -20.94
N THR A 125 5.19 -10.41 -20.84
CA THR A 125 6.22 -11.15 -20.08
C THR A 125 6.88 -10.30 -18.99
N LEU A 126 6.59 -8.99 -18.96
CA LEU A 126 7.19 -8.06 -18.02
C LEU A 126 6.54 -8.19 -16.65
N LYS A 127 7.35 -8.53 -15.65
CA LYS A 127 6.93 -8.64 -14.26
C LYS A 127 6.97 -7.30 -13.56
N HIS A 128 5.88 -6.97 -12.89
CA HIS A 128 5.77 -5.75 -12.10
C HIS A 128 5.63 -6.12 -10.62
N PRO A 129 6.55 -5.66 -9.76
CA PRO A 129 6.39 -5.83 -8.32
C PRO A 129 5.24 -4.98 -7.83
N VAL A 130 4.29 -5.60 -7.14
CA VAL A 130 3.06 -4.96 -6.65
C VAL A 130 2.79 -5.43 -5.24
N MET A 131 2.44 -4.49 -4.37
CA MET A 131 1.99 -4.81 -3.02
C MET A 131 0.55 -5.30 -3.05
N PHE A 132 0.18 -6.26 -2.20
CA PHE A 132 -1.20 -6.68 -2.10
C PHE A 132 -1.82 -6.29 -0.76
N MET A 133 -3.09 -5.95 -0.80
CA MET A 133 -3.93 -5.69 0.35
C MET A 133 -5.20 -6.51 0.25
N ASN A 134 -5.79 -6.83 1.39
CA ASN A 134 -7.02 -7.59 1.46
C ASN A 134 -8.18 -6.71 1.91
N PHE A 135 -9.38 -7.02 1.44
CA PHE A 135 -10.61 -6.38 1.90
C PHE A 135 -11.74 -7.39 1.95
N LEU A 136 -12.76 -7.13 2.75
CA LEU A 136 -14.01 -7.89 2.75
C LEU A 136 -14.99 -7.22 1.78
N PRO A 137 -15.53 -7.94 0.78
CA PRO A 137 -16.63 -7.46 -0.04
C PRO A 137 -17.87 -7.13 0.81
N HIS A 138 -18.71 -6.22 0.32
CA HIS A 138 -19.96 -5.77 0.96
C HIS A 138 -19.78 -5.13 2.35
N THR A 139 -18.63 -4.47 2.59
CA THR A 139 -18.30 -3.87 3.89
C THR A 139 -17.93 -2.40 3.84
N ASN A 140 -18.26 -1.69 2.77
CA ASN A 140 -17.91 -0.28 2.56
C ASN A 140 -16.40 0.02 2.72
N PHE A 141 -15.52 -0.93 2.40
CA PHE A 141 -14.08 -0.80 2.63
C PHE A 141 -13.49 0.43 1.94
N PHE A 142 -13.78 0.62 0.66
CA PHE A 142 -13.21 1.70 -0.12
C PHE A 142 -13.74 3.07 0.31
N GLU A 143 -15.01 3.15 0.70
CA GLU A 143 -15.65 4.37 1.21
C GLU A 143 -15.17 4.72 2.61
N THR A 144 -15.02 3.73 3.50
CA THR A 144 -14.56 3.94 4.87
C THR A 144 -13.15 4.52 4.89
N TYR A 145 -12.27 4.04 4.01
CA TYR A 145 -10.95 4.64 3.83
C TYR A 145 -10.98 5.97 3.07
N GLY A 146 -12.10 6.31 2.40
CA GLY A 146 -12.21 7.54 1.62
C GLY A 146 -11.19 7.61 0.48
N PHE A 147 -10.95 6.48 -0.21
CA PHE A 147 -10.06 6.48 -1.37
C PHE A 147 -10.58 7.45 -2.44
N CYS A 148 -9.67 8.04 -3.19
CA CYS A 148 -10.08 8.73 -4.41
C CYS A 148 -10.66 7.70 -5.40
N PRO A 149 -11.85 7.95 -6.00
CA PRO A 149 -12.37 7.05 -7.02
C PRO A 149 -11.44 7.02 -8.23
N GLY A 150 -11.17 5.82 -8.72
CA GLY A 150 -10.41 5.62 -9.96
C GLY A 150 -11.30 5.81 -11.21
N LYS A 151 -10.76 5.40 -12.36
CA LYS A 151 -11.53 5.38 -13.61
C LYS A 151 -12.43 4.14 -13.66
N GLY A 152 -13.67 4.34 -14.05
CA GLY A 152 -14.67 3.27 -14.20
C GLY A 152 -15.69 3.28 -13.07
N ARG A 153 -15.66 2.29 -12.18
CA ARG A 153 -16.66 2.11 -11.11
C ARG A 153 -16.46 3.12 -9.98
N SER A 154 -17.57 3.51 -9.34
CA SER A 154 -17.53 4.26 -8.09
C SER A 154 -17.03 3.37 -6.92
N LEU A 155 -16.64 3.97 -5.79
CA LEU A 155 -16.22 3.23 -4.61
C LEU A 155 -17.34 2.33 -4.09
N GLU A 156 -18.57 2.82 -4.04
CA GLU A 156 -19.77 2.07 -3.68
C GLU A 156 -19.96 0.84 -4.60
N GLN A 157 -19.83 1.04 -5.92
CA GLN A 157 -19.93 -0.06 -6.89
C GLN A 157 -18.77 -1.08 -6.74
N LEU A 158 -17.61 -0.65 -6.25
CA LEU A 158 -16.51 -1.57 -5.93
C LEU A 158 -16.78 -2.32 -4.63
N SER A 159 -17.34 -1.67 -3.60
CA SER A 159 -17.67 -2.33 -2.34
C SER A 159 -18.79 -3.36 -2.48
N ASP A 160 -19.80 -3.08 -3.30
CA ASP A 160 -21.00 -3.93 -3.48
C ASP A 160 -20.85 -4.99 -4.58
N TYR A 161 -19.72 -5.04 -5.25
CA TYR A 161 -19.50 -6.01 -6.31
C TYR A 161 -19.42 -7.44 -5.78
N ASP A 162 -20.03 -8.39 -6.50
CA ASP A 162 -19.97 -9.83 -6.19
C ASP A 162 -18.63 -10.41 -6.66
N TYR A 163 -17.60 -10.30 -5.80
CA TYR A 163 -16.25 -10.75 -6.12
C TYR A 163 -16.12 -12.25 -6.14
N THR A 164 -15.34 -12.74 -7.10
CA THR A 164 -14.75 -14.09 -7.05
C THR A 164 -13.37 -14.05 -6.38
N GLN A 165 -12.85 -15.21 -5.97
CA GLN A 165 -11.56 -15.32 -5.28
C GLN A 165 -10.37 -14.71 -6.06
N ASN A 166 -10.48 -14.65 -7.40
CA ASN A 166 -9.41 -14.19 -8.26
C ASN A 166 -9.59 -12.74 -8.74
N ASP A 167 -10.70 -12.11 -8.44
CA ASP A 167 -10.94 -10.74 -8.84
C ASP A 167 -10.03 -9.77 -8.08
N ILE A 168 -9.60 -8.71 -8.74
CA ILE A 168 -8.74 -7.72 -8.13
C ILE A 168 -9.19 -6.29 -8.46
N VAL A 169 -8.88 -5.37 -7.54
CA VAL A 169 -8.98 -3.93 -7.77
C VAL A 169 -7.56 -3.36 -7.75
N LEU A 170 -7.21 -2.54 -8.72
CA LEU A 170 -5.87 -1.95 -8.83
C LEU A 170 -5.86 -0.50 -8.34
N SER A 171 -4.73 -0.04 -7.82
CA SER A 171 -4.48 1.39 -7.76
C SER A 171 -4.12 1.94 -9.15
N GLU A 172 -4.44 3.21 -9.44
CA GLU A 172 -4.21 3.80 -10.76
C GLU A 172 -2.75 3.75 -11.19
N ASN A 173 -1.80 3.93 -10.26
CA ASN A 173 -0.37 3.77 -10.57
C ASN A 173 -0.01 2.33 -10.94
N THR A 174 -0.63 1.33 -10.33
CA THR A 174 -0.48 -0.08 -10.73
C THR A 174 -1.02 -0.31 -12.13
N ALA A 175 -2.23 0.17 -12.41
CA ALA A 175 -2.85 0.06 -13.73
C ALA A 175 -1.99 0.73 -14.82
N GLN A 176 -1.46 1.91 -14.53
CA GLN A 176 -0.58 2.63 -15.44
C GLN A 176 0.75 1.89 -15.68
N ASN A 177 1.33 1.30 -14.63
CA ASN A 177 2.59 0.55 -14.74
C ASN A 177 2.44 -0.75 -15.55
N ILE A 178 1.34 -1.50 -15.32
CA ILE A 178 1.13 -2.80 -15.95
C ILE A 178 0.56 -2.67 -17.37
N PHE A 179 -0.40 -1.76 -17.59
CA PHE A 179 -1.15 -1.68 -18.84
C PHE A 179 -0.90 -0.40 -19.65
N GLY A 180 -0.09 0.54 -19.13
CA GLY A 180 0.11 1.85 -19.76
C GLY A 180 -1.13 2.75 -19.77
N THR A 181 -2.19 2.38 -19.07
CA THR A 181 -3.46 3.11 -18.99
C THR A 181 -4.16 2.84 -17.67
N VAL A 182 -4.94 3.80 -17.19
CA VAL A 182 -5.77 3.65 -16.00
C VAL A 182 -7.14 3.03 -16.28
N ASN A 183 -7.55 2.96 -17.56
CA ASN A 183 -8.80 2.31 -17.95
C ASN A 183 -8.55 0.82 -18.22
N VAL A 184 -8.71 0.00 -17.20
CA VAL A 184 -8.31 -1.42 -17.20
C VAL A 184 -9.43 -2.37 -16.78
N GLU A 185 -10.66 -1.88 -16.59
CA GLU A 185 -11.81 -2.72 -16.28
C GLU A 185 -11.99 -3.80 -17.36
N GLY A 186 -12.15 -5.05 -16.92
CA GLY A 186 -12.27 -6.21 -17.81
C GLY A 186 -10.95 -6.74 -18.38
N LYS A 187 -9.81 -6.08 -18.14
CA LYS A 187 -8.49 -6.66 -18.43
C LYS A 187 -8.12 -7.70 -17.38
N ARG A 188 -7.12 -8.50 -17.68
CA ARG A 188 -6.63 -9.54 -16.76
C ARG A 188 -5.14 -9.37 -16.49
N CYS A 189 -4.77 -9.54 -15.22
CA CYS A 189 -3.41 -9.77 -14.80
C CYS A 189 -3.16 -11.28 -14.67
N VAL A 190 -1.91 -11.65 -14.68
CA VAL A 190 -1.44 -13.02 -14.44
C VAL A 190 -0.50 -12.99 -13.24
N ARG A 191 -0.71 -13.93 -12.32
CA ARG A 191 0.19 -14.20 -11.20
C ARG A 191 0.70 -15.62 -11.31
N TYR A 192 2.02 -15.75 -11.25
CA TYR A 192 2.66 -17.06 -11.18
C TYR A 192 3.00 -17.38 -9.72
N HIS A 193 2.53 -18.51 -9.25
CA HIS A 193 2.91 -19.04 -7.95
C HIS A 193 3.37 -20.49 -8.11
N ASN A 194 4.66 -20.76 -7.89
CA ASN A 194 5.32 -22.03 -8.17
C ASN A 194 5.18 -22.43 -9.67
N GLN A 195 4.39 -23.43 -9.98
CA GLN A 195 4.09 -23.86 -11.35
C GLN A 195 2.66 -23.49 -11.80
N ASP A 196 1.89 -22.88 -10.90
CA ASP A 196 0.50 -22.52 -11.17
C ASP A 196 0.39 -21.11 -11.73
N THR A 197 -0.46 -20.97 -12.73
CA THR A 197 -0.80 -19.70 -13.37
C THR A 197 -2.20 -19.31 -12.96
N THR A 198 -2.33 -18.19 -12.24
CA THR A 198 -3.63 -17.65 -11.84
C THR A 198 -3.95 -16.41 -12.65
N TYR A 199 -5.10 -16.40 -13.30
CA TYR A 199 -5.64 -15.24 -13.99
C TYR A 199 -6.47 -14.41 -13.03
N LEU A 200 -6.19 -13.12 -12.98
CA LEU A 200 -6.78 -12.16 -12.06
C LEU A 200 -7.55 -11.08 -12.86
N PRO A 201 -8.87 -11.23 -13.01
CA PRO A 201 -9.70 -10.20 -13.64
C PRO A 201 -9.64 -8.89 -12.88
N VAL A 202 -9.46 -7.78 -13.58
CA VAL A 202 -9.47 -6.44 -13.00
C VAL A 202 -10.91 -5.90 -13.03
N ILE A 203 -11.48 -5.70 -11.84
CA ILE A 203 -12.86 -5.23 -11.68
C ILE A 203 -12.95 -3.71 -11.77
N GLY A 204 -11.92 -3.01 -11.34
CA GLY A 204 -11.88 -1.55 -11.38
C GLY A 204 -10.57 -1.00 -10.79
N THR A 205 -10.54 0.32 -10.64
CA THR A 205 -9.40 1.02 -10.07
C THR A 205 -9.81 1.97 -8.96
N VAL A 206 -8.91 2.16 -7.99
CA VAL A 206 -8.94 3.28 -7.03
C VAL A 206 -7.81 4.24 -7.35
N GLY A 207 -7.92 5.48 -6.91
CA GLY A 207 -6.87 6.48 -7.09
C GLY A 207 -5.53 6.02 -6.53
N THR A 208 -4.47 6.70 -6.92
CA THR A 208 -3.14 6.46 -6.39
C THR A 208 -3.06 6.88 -4.92
N PHE A 209 -2.53 6.03 -4.07
CA PHE A 209 -2.40 6.28 -2.64
C PHE A 209 -1.07 5.74 -2.08
N LYS A 210 -0.74 6.12 -0.86
CA LYS A 210 0.43 5.63 -0.13
C LYS A 210 0.02 4.45 0.74
N ALA A 211 0.71 3.33 0.56
CA ALA A 211 0.52 2.16 1.42
C ALA A 211 1.03 2.41 2.85
N TYR A 212 2.09 3.21 2.97
CA TYR A 212 2.70 3.64 4.23
C TYR A 212 2.91 5.15 4.23
N SER A 213 2.77 5.78 5.39
CA SER A 213 2.88 7.23 5.54
C SER A 213 4.23 7.80 5.09
N ASP A 214 5.30 7.05 5.27
CA ASP A 214 6.68 7.50 5.03
C ASP A 214 7.17 7.19 3.61
N TRP A 215 6.37 6.47 2.82
CA TRP A 215 6.77 5.99 1.51
C TRP A 215 6.12 6.81 0.40
N ARG A 216 6.69 6.69 -0.79
CA ARG A 216 6.03 7.13 -2.03
C ARG A 216 4.84 6.22 -2.32
N PRO A 217 3.86 6.71 -3.11
CA PRO A 217 2.79 5.85 -3.59
C PRO A 217 3.36 4.60 -4.26
N SER A 218 3.08 3.45 -3.67
CA SER A 218 3.53 2.16 -4.19
C SER A 218 2.46 1.56 -5.10
N PRO A 219 2.84 0.74 -6.10
CA PRO A 219 1.87 -0.05 -6.84
C PRO A 219 1.17 -1.04 -5.90
N VAL A 220 -0.17 -0.98 -5.84
CA VAL A 220 -0.98 -1.83 -4.97
C VAL A 220 -2.13 -2.47 -5.75
N TYR A 221 -2.47 -3.69 -5.39
CA TYR A 221 -3.75 -4.30 -5.75
C TYR A 221 -4.48 -4.82 -4.51
N PHE A 222 -5.80 -4.80 -4.57
CA PHE A 222 -6.67 -5.33 -3.54
C PHE A 222 -7.24 -6.67 -3.98
N SER A 223 -7.21 -7.64 -3.07
CA SER A 223 -7.77 -8.98 -3.26
C SER A 223 -8.91 -9.19 -2.26
N PRO A 224 -10.07 -9.69 -2.70
CA PRO A 224 -11.17 -9.98 -1.79
C PRO A 224 -10.83 -11.15 -0.87
N LEU A 225 -11.20 -11.03 0.40
CA LEU A 225 -11.27 -12.15 1.32
C LEU A 225 -12.69 -12.68 1.32
N LEU A 226 -12.91 -13.81 0.66
CA LEU A 226 -14.19 -14.50 0.69
C LEU A 226 -14.23 -15.38 1.94
N VAL A 227 -15.17 -15.09 2.82
CA VAL A 227 -15.46 -16.00 3.94
C VAL A 227 -16.22 -17.18 3.35
N VAL A 228 -15.58 -18.34 3.30
CA VAL A 228 -16.23 -19.57 2.86
C VAL A 228 -17.13 -20.01 4.02
N ASP A 229 -18.43 -20.12 3.77
CA ASP A 229 -19.43 -20.68 4.69
C ASP A 229 -19.20 -22.18 4.94
#